data_0576061b298a93ddb888669538d763b4
#
_entry.id   0576061b298a93ddb888669538d763b4
#
_cell.length_a   1.000
_cell.length_b   1.000
_cell.length_c   1.000
_cell.angle_alpha   90.00
_cell.angle_beta   90.00
_cell.angle_gamma   90.00
#
_symmetry.space_group_name_H-M   'P 1'
#
loop_
_entity.id
_entity.type
_entity.pdbx_description
1 polymer ?
#
loop_
_entity_poly.entity_id
_entity_poly.type
_entity_poly.pdbx_seq_one_letter_code
_entity_poly.pdbx_strand_id
1 'polypeptide(L)'
;IIYGIFSRTIEVNSLKNFAEEGKSTKKLKRILNATGSSDKEIRSVLNKNFEIPITIASKLVYSEIGNVFLTRLSSIIHPPKADDEKTGVLSLRASIIQGIYIGNGKINLIKFFKGYPTKTVILDVGALSKVMNKVESISELLEFFTDSRLNKIKEN
;
A
#
# COMPACT_ATOMS: atom_id res chain seq x y z
N ILE A 1 -10.15 13.45 -10.02
CA ILE A 1 -9.70 12.27 -10.24
C ILE A 1 -10.43 11.10 -9.57
N ILE A 2 -10.40 9.96 -10.21
CA ILE A 2 -11.39 8.90 -10.09
C ILE A 2 -11.03 7.81 -9.05
N TYR A 3 -9.97 7.99 -8.27
CA TYR A 3 -9.49 6.95 -7.36
C TYR A 3 -10.51 6.54 -6.29
N GLY A 4 -11.27 7.48 -5.76
CA GLY A 4 -12.27 7.20 -4.73
C GLY A 4 -13.41 6.28 -5.19
N ILE A 5 -13.70 6.23 -6.49
CA ILE A 5 -14.79 5.41 -7.04
C ILE A 5 -14.48 3.92 -6.93
N PHE A 6 -13.20 3.55 -7.03
CA PHE A 6 -12.75 2.16 -7.00
C PHE A 6 -12.28 1.71 -5.63
N SER A 7 -12.32 2.60 -4.63
CA SER A 7 -11.93 2.28 -3.26
C SER A 7 -12.96 1.38 -2.60
N ARG A 8 -12.47 0.38 -1.86
CA ARG A 8 -13.31 -0.57 -1.15
C ARG A 8 -12.79 -0.76 0.27
N THR A 9 -13.70 -1.01 1.20
CA THR A 9 -13.36 -1.38 2.56
C THR A 9 -13.02 -2.86 2.61
N ILE A 10 -11.81 -3.20 3.03
CA ILE A 10 -11.31 -4.57 3.04
C ILE A 10 -10.80 -4.91 4.44
N GLU A 11 -11.12 -6.11 4.90
CA GLU A 11 -10.57 -6.65 6.14
C GLU A 11 -9.14 -7.12 5.91
N VAL A 12 -8.22 -6.68 6.75
CA VAL A 12 -6.81 -7.05 6.66
C VAL A 12 -6.61 -8.56 6.73
N ASN A 13 -7.31 -9.23 7.64
CA ASN A 13 -7.23 -10.69 7.75
C ASN A 13 -7.69 -11.42 6.48
N SER A 14 -8.66 -10.88 5.77
CA SER A 14 -9.12 -11.46 4.51
C SER A 14 -8.03 -11.40 3.44
N LEU A 15 -7.32 -10.27 3.35
CA LEU A 15 -6.19 -10.13 2.43
C LEU A 15 -5.06 -11.10 2.78
N LYS A 16 -4.76 -11.22 4.07
CA LYS A 16 -3.72 -12.13 4.56
C LYS A 16 -4.04 -13.58 4.19
N ASN A 17 -5.25 -14.04 4.49
CA ASN A 17 -5.66 -15.41 4.19
C ASN A 17 -5.61 -15.71 2.68
N PHE A 18 -6.04 -14.76 1.88
CA PHE A 18 -5.98 -14.89 0.43
C PHE A 18 -4.52 -14.99 -0.06
N ALA A 19 -3.65 -14.13 0.45
CA ALA A 19 -2.23 -14.12 0.03
C ALA A 19 -1.50 -15.40 0.44
N GLU A 20 -1.75 -15.89 1.65
CA GLU A 20 -1.05 -17.06 2.21
C GLU A 20 -1.65 -18.39 1.72
N GLU A 21 -2.97 -18.50 1.67
CA GLU A 21 -3.66 -19.75 1.41
C GLU A 21 -4.46 -19.80 0.10
N GLY A 22 -4.62 -18.67 -0.56
CA GLY A 22 -5.45 -18.58 -1.76
C GLY A 22 -6.95 -18.58 -1.49
N LYS A 23 -7.36 -18.54 -0.21
CA LYS A 23 -8.77 -18.54 0.19
C LYS A 23 -9.30 -17.13 0.29
N SER A 24 -10.44 -16.87 -0.35
CA SER A 24 -11.08 -15.56 -0.30
C SER A 24 -12.53 -15.66 0.15
N THR A 25 -12.99 -14.63 0.89
CA THR A 25 -14.41 -14.46 1.18
C THR A 25 -15.13 -14.08 -0.11
N LYS A 26 -16.45 -14.25 -0.14
CA LYS A 26 -17.27 -13.84 -1.29
C LYS A 26 -17.11 -12.35 -1.59
N LYS A 27 -17.06 -11.54 -0.53
CA LYS A 27 -16.88 -10.08 -0.65
C LYS A 27 -15.53 -9.75 -1.27
N LEU A 28 -14.45 -10.35 -0.76
CA LEU A 28 -13.11 -10.12 -1.28
C LEU A 28 -13.00 -10.58 -2.74
N LYS A 29 -13.54 -11.73 -3.05
CA LYS A 29 -13.53 -12.26 -4.42
C LYS A 29 -14.18 -11.31 -5.42
N ARG A 30 -15.32 -10.71 -5.06
CA ARG A 30 -15.97 -9.71 -5.90
C ARG A 30 -15.08 -8.50 -6.15
N ILE A 31 -14.43 -8.02 -5.08
CA ILE A 31 -13.52 -6.86 -5.17
C ILE A 31 -12.34 -7.19 -6.09
N LEU A 32 -11.73 -8.36 -5.89
CA LEU A 32 -10.57 -8.77 -6.69
C LEU A 32 -10.94 -9.03 -8.14
N ASN A 33 -12.08 -9.63 -8.40
CA ASN A 33 -12.56 -9.86 -9.77
C ASN A 33 -12.79 -8.57 -10.55
N ALA A 34 -13.18 -7.49 -9.83
CA ALA A 34 -13.38 -6.18 -10.46
C ALA A 34 -12.08 -5.56 -10.97
N THR A 35 -10.92 -6.01 -10.52
CA THR A 35 -9.63 -5.50 -11.00
C THR A 35 -9.24 -6.04 -12.37
N GLY A 36 -9.87 -7.12 -12.82
CA GLY A 36 -9.51 -7.79 -14.08
C GLY A 36 -8.25 -8.65 -13.99
N SER A 37 -7.60 -8.71 -12.84
CA SER A 37 -6.39 -9.52 -12.62
C SER A 37 -6.75 -10.90 -12.09
N SER A 38 -5.92 -11.91 -12.41
CA SER A 38 -6.11 -13.26 -11.88
C SER A 38 -5.73 -13.34 -10.42
N ASP A 39 -6.23 -14.36 -9.72
CA ASP A 39 -5.85 -14.62 -8.32
C ASP A 39 -4.33 -14.79 -8.17
N LYS A 40 -3.71 -15.45 -9.12
CA LYS A 40 -2.25 -15.66 -9.14
C LYS A 40 -1.49 -14.34 -9.22
N GLU A 41 -1.92 -13.45 -10.09
CA GLU A 41 -1.31 -12.12 -10.24
C GLU A 41 -1.45 -11.30 -8.97
N ILE A 42 -2.63 -11.28 -8.36
CA ILE A 42 -2.88 -10.53 -7.13
C ILE A 42 -2.06 -11.10 -5.97
N ARG A 43 -2.02 -12.42 -5.83
CA ARG A 43 -1.20 -13.06 -4.79
C ARG A 43 0.29 -12.76 -4.98
N SER A 44 0.76 -12.73 -6.21
CA SER A 44 2.14 -12.35 -6.53
C SER A 44 2.45 -10.93 -6.07
N VAL A 45 1.54 -9.98 -6.31
CA VAL A 45 1.67 -8.59 -5.86
C VAL A 45 1.72 -8.51 -4.33
N LEU A 46 0.81 -9.23 -3.65
CA LEU A 46 0.73 -9.21 -2.19
C LEU A 46 1.96 -9.79 -1.51
N ASN A 47 2.61 -10.75 -2.15
CA ASN A 47 3.78 -11.45 -1.61
C ASN A 47 5.12 -10.89 -2.11
N LYS A 48 5.10 -9.86 -2.95
CA LYS A 48 6.32 -9.26 -3.49
C LYS A 48 7.13 -8.59 -2.38
N ASN A 49 8.36 -9.07 -2.17
CA ASN A 49 9.24 -8.59 -1.10
C ASN A 49 10.10 -7.42 -1.52
N PHE A 50 10.25 -6.46 -0.61
CA PHE A 50 11.19 -5.35 -0.71
C PHE A 50 12.14 -5.40 0.47
N GLU A 51 13.41 -5.13 0.25
CA GLU A 51 14.42 -5.11 1.32
C GLU A 51 14.75 -3.68 1.70
N ILE A 52 14.69 -3.38 2.99
CA ILE A 52 15.10 -2.10 3.55
C ILE A 52 15.41 -2.26 5.03
N PRO A 53 16.63 -1.86 5.49
CA PRO A 53 16.95 -1.86 6.91
C PRO A 53 16.01 -0.91 7.67
N ILE A 54 15.62 -1.31 8.88
CA ILE A 54 14.68 -0.53 9.70
C ILE A 54 15.19 0.89 9.99
N THR A 55 16.50 1.05 10.17
CA THR A 55 17.10 2.36 10.41
C THR A 55 16.95 3.30 9.23
N ILE A 56 17.10 2.78 8.01
CA ILE A 56 16.92 3.55 6.78
C ILE A 56 15.45 3.86 6.56
N ALA A 57 14.57 2.88 6.79
CA ALA A 57 13.13 3.06 6.67
C ALA A 57 12.62 4.14 7.62
N SER A 58 13.08 4.11 8.87
CA SER A 58 12.70 5.10 9.88
C SER A 58 13.08 6.52 9.45
N LYS A 59 14.30 6.71 8.98
CA LYS A 59 14.75 8.02 8.47
C LYS A 59 13.91 8.46 7.25
N LEU A 60 13.62 7.53 6.37
CA LEU A 60 12.93 7.81 5.12
C LEU A 60 11.48 8.27 5.36
N VAL A 61 10.73 7.55 6.22
CA VAL A 61 9.33 7.88 6.47
C VAL A 61 9.13 9.19 7.22
N TYR A 62 10.18 9.73 7.83
CA TYR A 62 10.17 11.06 8.48
C TYR A 62 10.84 12.14 7.65
N SER A 63 11.37 11.81 6.48
CA SER A 63 11.98 12.79 5.56
C SER A 63 10.92 13.54 4.75
N GLU A 64 11.33 14.62 4.08
CA GLU A 64 10.46 15.37 3.19
C GLU A 64 9.97 14.50 2.03
N ILE A 65 10.87 13.74 1.40
CA ILE A 65 10.52 12.81 0.32
C ILE A 65 9.56 11.74 0.82
N GLY A 66 9.83 11.19 1.99
CA GLY A 66 8.95 10.22 2.63
C GLY A 66 7.56 10.79 2.91
N ASN A 67 7.49 12.03 3.36
CA ASN A 67 6.22 12.69 3.61
C ASN A 67 5.41 12.88 2.32
N VAL A 68 6.05 13.29 1.23
CA VAL A 68 5.40 13.38 -0.08
C VAL A 68 4.88 12.02 -0.53
N PHE A 69 5.71 10.99 -0.40
CA PHE A 69 5.34 9.62 -0.73
C PHE A 69 4.12 9.15 0.07
N LEU A 70 4.16 9.30 1.39
CA LEU A 70 3.08 8.86 2.27
C LEU A 70 1.79 9.63 2.04
N THR A 71 1.89 10.92 1.78
CA THR A 71 0.74 11.78 1.46
C THR A 71 0.02 11.27 0.20
N ARG A 72 0.76 10.97 -0.84
CA ARG A 72 0.20 10.45 -2.09
C ARG A 72 -0.32 9.03 -1.95
N LEU A 73 0.40 8.18 -1.21
CA LEU A 73 -0.04 6.82 -0.94
C LEU A 73 -1.32 6.80 -0.11
N SER A 74 -1.53 7.78 0.77
CA SER A 74 -2.74 7.86 1.60
C SER A 74 -4.02 8.05 0.78
N SER A 75 -3.93 8.48 -0.47
CA SER A 75 -5.09 8.54 -1.36
C SER A 75 -5.51 7.15 -1.87
N ILE A 76 -4.60 6.19 -1.80
CA ILE A 76 -4.82 4.80 -2.26
C ILE A 76 -5.15 3.89 -1.08
N ILE A 77 -4.51 4.12 0.07
CA ILE A 77 -4.65 3.30 1.28
C ILE A 77 -4.86 4.23 2.48
N HIS A 78 -5.99 4.12 3.15
CA HIS A 78 -6.25 4.91 4.36
C HIS A 78 -7.23 4.21 5.30
N PRO A 79 -7.27 4.59 6.60
CA PRO A 79 -8.22 4.02 7.53
C PRO A 79 -9.65 4.41 7.16
N PRO A 80 -10.65 3.58 7.51
CA PRO A 80 -12.05 4.00 7.40
C PRO A 80 -12.29 5.25 8.25
N LYS A 81 -13.12 6.16 7.77
CA LYS A 81 -13.49 7.41 8.48
C LYS A 81 -12.29 8.34 8.73
N ALA A 82 -11.21 8.22 7.99
CA ALA A 82 -10.13 9.20 8.03
C ALA A 82 -10.61 10.46 7.31
N ASP A 83 -10.91 11.49 8.11
CA ASP A 83 -11.42 12.76 7.58
C ASP A 83 -10.30 13.64 7.05
N ASP A 84 -9.06 13.32 7.40
CA ASP A 84 -7.90 14.09 6.98
C ASP A 84 -6.76 13.20 6.48
N GLU A 85 -5.93 13.81 5.67
CA GLU A 85 -4.72 13.22 5.10
C GLU A 85 -3.71 12.84 6.18
N LYS A 86 -3.65 13.62 7.26
CA LYS A 86 -2.72 13.41 8.37
C LYS A 86 -2.91 12.04 9.03
N THR A 87 -4.15 11.65 9.28
CA THR A 87 -4.47 10.33 9.85
C THR A 87 -4.02 9.21 8.93
N GLY A 88 -4.24 9.37 7.62
CA GLY A 88 -3.78 8.41 6.61
C GLY A 88 -2.27 8.28 6.61
N VAL A 89 -1.55 9.39 6.63
CA VAL A 89 -0.08 9.42 6.65
C VAL A 89 0.48 8.75 7.92
N LEU A 90 -0.08 9.07 9.08
CA LEU A 90 0.34 8.46 10.35
C LEU A 90 0.14 6.94 10.35
N SER A 91 -0.99 6.48 9.81
CA SER A 91 -1.29 5.05 9.70
C SER A 91 -0.30 4.33 8.79
N LEU A 92 0.02 4.93 7.65
CA LEU A 92 1.00 4.38 6.72
C LEU A 92 2.40 4.32 7.32
N ARG A 93 2.81 5.37 8.01
CA ARG A 93 4.11 5.41 8.68
C ARG A 93 4.25 4.30 9.70
N ALA A 94 3.25 4.14 10.56
CA ALA A 94 3.21 3.07 11.55
C ALA A 94 3.24 1.68 10.88
N SER A 95 2.47 1.51 9.82
CA SER A 95 2.36 0.26 9.08
C SER A 95 3.69 -0.15 8.44
N ILE A 96 4.39 0.79 7.83
CA ILE A 96 5.70 0.54 7.20
C ILE A 96 6.73 0.13 8.24
N ILE A 97 6.86 0.89 9.31
CA ILE A 97 7.84 0.61 10.37
C ILE A 97 7.56 -0.74 11.02
N GLN A 98 6.32 -1.00 11.39
CA GLN A 98 5.93 -2.26 12.02
C GLN A 98 6.09 -3.44 11.05
N GLY A 99 5.74 -3.25 9.78
CA GLY A 99 5.88 -4.28 8.76
C GLY A 99 7.33 -4.69 8.52
N ILE A 100 8.24 -3.72 8.51
CA ILE A 100 9.68 -3.98 8.36
C ILE A 100 10.23 -4.68 9.60
N TYR A 101 9.78 -4.27 10.78
CA TYR A 101 10.17 -4.92 12.04
C TYR A 101 9.73 -6.39 12.06
N ILE A 102 8.47 -6.67 11.72
CA ILE A 102 7.93 -8.04 11.62
C ILE A 102 8.73 -8.87 10.63
N GLY A 103 9.11 -8.26 9.51
CA GLY A 103 9.82 -8.94 8.42
C GLY A 103 11.33 -8.97 8.54
N ASN A 104 11.88 -8.42 9.62
CA ASN A 104 13.32 -8.36 9.86
C ASN A 104 14.10 -7.77 8.66
N GLY A 105 13.66 -6.61 8.17
CA GLY A 105 14.26 -5.92 7.04
C GLY A 105 13.66 -6.25 5.68
N LYS A 106 12.68 -7.14 5.63
CA LYS A 106 11.93 -7.45 4.41
C LYS A 106 10.46 -7.13 4.62
N ILE A 107 9.88 -6.36 3.70
CA ILE A 107 8.47 -6.02 3.75
C ILE A 107 7.77 -6.43 2.46
N ASN A 108 6.57 -6.93 2.59
CA ASN A 108 5.62 -7.12 1.50
C ASN A 108 4.27 -6.54 1.94
N LEU A 109 3.29 -6.54 1.07
CA LEU A 109 1.98 -5.96 1.41
C LEU A 109 1.30 -6.69 2.58
N ILE A 110 1.54 -7.98 2.75
CA ILE A 110 0.97 -8.74 3.87
C ILE A 110 1.55 -8.27 5.20
N LYS A 111 2.86 -8.09 5.29
CA LYS A 111 3.52 -7.56 6.49
C LYS A 111 3.12 -6.12 6.75
N PHE A 112 3.01 -5.33 5.69
CA PHE A 112 2.49 -3.97 5.74
C PHE A 112 1.10 -3.94 6.39
N PHE A 113 0.18 -4.76 5.89
CA PHE A 113 -1.18 -4.80 6.43
C PHE A 113 -1.24 -5.39 7.85
N LYS A 114 -0.38 -6.33 8.20
CA LYS A 114 -0.25 -6.81 9.59
C LYS A 114 0.13 -5.70 10.55
N GLY A 115 0.96 -4.77 10.11
CA GLY A 115 1.35 -3.59 10.89
C GLY A 115 0.35 -2.44 10.83
N TYR A 116 -0.70 -2.56 10.03
CA TYR A 116 -1.68 -1.49 9.87
C TYR A 116 -2.52 -1.32 11.14
N PRO A 117 -2.73 -0.08 11.62
CA PRO A 117 -3.35 0.14 12.94
C PRO A 117 -4.83 -0.18 13.03
N THR A 118 -5.53 -0.33 11.90
CA THR A 118 -6.96 -0.67 11.90
C THR A 118 -7.21 -2.05 11.32
N LYS A 119 -8.31 -2.70 11.75
CA LYS A 119 -8.69 -4.03 11.25
C LYS A 119 -9.17 -4.02 9.81
N THR A 120 -9.72 -2.90 9.38
CA THR A 120 -10.17 -2.68 8.01
C THR A 120 -9.44 -1.49 7.41
N VAL A 121 -9.35 -1.48 6.11
CA VAL A 121 -8.66 -0.43 5.36
C VAL A 121 -9.51 -0.07 4.14
N ILE A 122 -9.50 1.20 3.79
CA ILE A 122 -10.03 1.65 2.49
C ILE A 122 -8.88 1.55 1.50
N LEU A 123 -9.09 0.78 0.46
CA LEU A 123 -8.04 0.44 -0.51
C LEU A 123 -8.55 0.57 -1.94
N ASP A 124 -7.82 1.33 -2.75
CA ASP A 124 -7.99 1.31 -4.20
C ASP A 124 -7.13 0.17 -4.76
N VAL A 125 -7.74 -0.99 -4.92
CA VAL A 125 -7.05 -2.22 -5.31
C VAL A 125 -6.43 -2.09 -6.71
N GLY A 126 -7.14 -1.45 -7.63
CA GLY A 126 -6.65 -1.25 -8.99
C GLY A 126 -5.41 -0.36 -9.04
N ALA A 127 -5.44 0.77 -8.33
CA ALA A 127 -4.31 1.69 -8.26
C ALA A 127 -3.10 1.04 -7.60
N LEU A 128 -3.30 0.34 -6.48
CA LEU A 128 -2.21 -0.33 -5.77
C LEU A 128 -1.57 -1.41 -6.65
N SER A 129 -2.38 -2.21 -7.32
CA SER A 129 -1.90 -3.26 -8.22
C SER A 129 -1.05 -2.69 -9.35
N LYS A 130 -1.50 -1.59 -9.97
CA LYS A 130 -0.74 -0.92 -11.03
C LYS A 130 0.63 -0.44 -10.54
N VAL A 131 0.67 0.18 -9.37
CA VAL A 131 1.93 0.66 -8.78
C VAL A 131 2.87 -0.53 -8.53
N MET A 132 2.39 -1.56 -7.86
CA MET A 132 3.21 -2.71 -7.48
C MET A 132 3.72 -3.50 -8.67
N ASN A 133 3.00 -3.51 -9.80
CA ASN A 133 3.46 -4.17 -11.02
C ASN A 133 4.57 -3.41 -11.73
N LYS A 134 4.68 -2.11 -11.49
CA LYS A 134 5.68 -1.25 -12.14
C LYS A 134 6.97 -1.10 -11.35
N VAL A 135 6.97 -1.42 -10.06
CA VAL A 135 8.12 -1.17 -9.18
C VAL A 135 8.74 -2.49 -8.70
N GLU A 136 10.07 -2.52 -8.63
CA GLU A 136 10.85 -3.68 -8.17
C GLU A 136 11.63 -3.40 -6.88
N SER A 137 11.79 -2.13 -6.51
CA SER A 137 12.56 -1.71 -5.36
C SER A 137 11.90 -0.55 -4.63
N ILE A 138 12.34 -0.32 -3.40
CA ILE A 138 11.90 0.85 -2.61
C ILE A 138 12.27 2.15 -3.32
N SER A 139 13.44 2.20 -3.95
CA SER A 139 13.88 3.35 -4.74
C SER A 139 12.91 3.67 -5.87
N GLU A 140 12.51 2.66 -6.64
CA GLU A 140 11.53 2.82 -7.72
C GLU A 140 10.15 3.23 -7.20
N LEU A 141 9.74 2.68 -6.05
CA LEU A 141 8.49 3.04 -5.42
C LEU A 141 8.46 4.52 -5.02
N LEU A 142 9.54 5.00 -4.43
CA LEU A 142 9.69 6.41 -4.08
C LEU A 142 9.67 7.30 -5.31
N GLU A 143 10.40 6.93 -6.35
CA GLU A 143 10.42 7.65 -7.63
C GLU A 143 9.03 7.76 -8.24
N PHE A 144 8.28 6.66 -8.25
CA PHE A 144 6.92 6.64 -8.79
C PHE A 144 6.03 7.71 -8.14
N PHE A 145 6.09 7.81 -6.80
CA PHE A 145 5.24 8.74 -6.04
C PHE A 145 5.82 10.15 -5.95
N THR A 146 7.12 10.33 -6.16
CA THR A 146 7.78 11.62 -5.97
C THR A 146 8.47 12.15 -7.22
N ASP A 147 8.21 11.56 -8.38
CA ASP A 147 8.85 11.95 -9.65
C ASP A 147 8.67 13.43 -9.90
N SER A 148 9.79 14.15 -10.02
CA SER A 148 9.83 15.58 -10.25
C SER A 148 9.17 15.97 -11.57
N ARG A 149 9.21 15.12 -12.58
CA ARG A 149 8.56 15.37 -13.87
C ARG A 149 7.05 15.37 -13.75
N LEU A 150 6.49 14.46 -12.94
CA LEU A 150 5.07 14.44 -12.65
C LEU A 150 4.64 15.68 -11.87
N ASN A 151 5.48 16.12 -10.94
CA ASN A 151 5.23 17.35 -10.18
C ASN A 151 5.24 18.58 -11.10
N LYS A 152 6.20 18.69 -12.01
CA LYS A 152 6.27 19.78 -12.97
C LYS A 152 5.04 19.83 -13.88
N ILE A 153 4.56 18.68 -14.32
CA ILE A 153 3.34 18.58 -15.14
C ILE A 153 2.12 19.07 -14.36
N LYS A 154 2.05 18.75 -13.06
CA LYS A 154 0.94 19.16 -12.21
C LYS A 154 0.97 20.64 -11.83
N GLU A 155 2.13 21.24 -11.77
CA GLU A 155 2.32 22.65 -11.46
C GLU A 155 2.02 23.55 -12.65
N ASN A 156 2.07 23.01 -13.83
CA ASN A 156 1.76 23.72 -15.07
C ASN A 156 0.31 23.44 -15.51
#